data_0ab1e7092096b0742b3aa657bfb292e5
#
_entry.id   0ab1e7092096b0742b3aa657bfb292e5
#
_cell.length_a   1.000
_cell.length_b   1.000
_cell.length_c   1.000
_cell.angle_alpha   90.00
_cell.angle_beta   90.00
_cell.angle_gamma   90.00
#
_symmetry.space_group_name_H-M   'P 1'
#
loop_
_entity.id
_entity.type
_entity.pdbx_description
1 polymer ?
#
loop_
_entity_poly.entity_id
_entity_poly.type
_entity_poly.pdbx_seq_one_letter_code
_entity_poly.pdbx_strand_id
1 'polypeptide(L)'
;MGRLDHIYKRDLPHRAVAVYIYLYDRANINGECWPAIPTIARDLKISQSTVRRALHDLRKEKLLTTEQRYRKNGGMSSLMYRINM
;
A
#
# COMPACT_ATOMS: atom_id res chain seq x y z
N MET A 1 2.15 -13.89 19.14
CA MET A 1 1.73 -13.76 17.73
C MET A 1 1.53 -12.33 17.35
N GLY A 2 2.11 -11.93 16.24
CA GLY A 2 2.00 -10.55 15.76
C GLY A 2 0.80 -10.36 14.87
N ARG A 3 0.34 -9.10 14.76
CA ARG A 3 -0.76 -8.75 13.86
C ARG A 3 -0.42 -8.98 12.40
N LEU A 4 0.86 -9.09 12.07
CA LEU A 4 1.33 -9.28 10.70
C LEU A 4 1.67 -10.72 10.37
N ASP A 5 1.35 -11.66 11.26
CA ASP A 5 1.65 -13.07 11.02
C ASP A 5 1.08 -13.58 9.70
N HIS A 6 -0.14 -13.15 9.36
CA HIS A 6 -0.79 -13.58 8.13
C HIS A 6 -0.02 -13.15 6.88
N ILE A 7 0.73 -12.05 6.96
CA ILE A 7 1.56 -11.58 5.85
C ILE A 7 2.79 -12.46 5.70
N TYR A 8 3.44 -12.78 6.81
CA TYR A 8 4.67 -13.59 6.76
C TYR A 8 4.39 -15.03 6.35
N LYS A 9 3.18 -15.51 6.56
CA LYS A 9 2.79 -16.87 6.17
C LYS A 9 2.42 -16.98 4.70
N ARG A 10 2.24 -15.85 4.01
CA ARG A 10 1.91 -15.86 2.59
C ARG A 10 3.17 -15.87 1.75
N ASP A 11 3.07 -16.49 0.59
CA ASP A 11 4.18 -16.53 -0.37
C ASP A 11 4.15 -15.24 -1.20
N LEU A 12 4.63 -14.15 -0.62
CA LEU A 12 4.64 -12.84 -1.25
C LEU A 12 6.08 -12.41 -1.54
N PRO A 13 6.30 -11.66 -2.64
CA PRO A 13 7.61 -11.05 -2.86
C PRO A 13 7.96 -10.10 -1.72
N HIS A 14 9.25 -9.95 -1.45
CA HIS A 14 9.72 -9.06 -0.39
C HIS A 14 9.23 -7.63 -0.59
N ARG A 15 9.14 -7.16 -1.84
CA ARG A 15 8.64 -5.82 -2.13
C ARG A 15 7.20 -5.64 -1.65
N ALA A 16 6.38 -6.67 -1.83
CA ALA A 16 4.98 -6.60 -1.39
C ALA A 16 4.88 -6.57 0.13
N VAL A 17 5.67 -7.38 0.81
CA VAL A 17 5.71 -7.39 2.27
C VAL A 17 6.15 -6.03 2.79
N ALA A 18 7.21 -5.47 2.22
CA ALA A 18 7.73 -4.17 2.65
C ALA A 18 6.69 -3.06 2.49
N VAL A 19 6.04 -3.01 1.34
CA VAL A 19 5.02 -1.98 1.08
C VAL A 19 3.81 -2.17 1.99
N TYR A 20 3.39 -3.41 2.22
CA TYR A 20 2.27 -3.69 3.11
C TYR A 20 2.55 -3.19 4.53
N ILE A 21 3.73 -3.51 5.07
CA ILE A 21 4.10 -3.07 6.41
C ILE A 21 4.16 -1.55 6.49
N TYR A 22 4.71 -0.91 5.47
CA TYR A 22 4.77 0.55 5.40
C TYR A 22 3.38 1.17 5.46
N LEU A 23 2.46 0.66 4.65
CA LEU A 23 1.09 1.17 4.62
C LEU A 23 0.35 0.87 5.91
N TYR A 24 0.56 -0.32 6.47
CA TYR A 24 -0.06 -0.72 7.72
C TYR A 24 0.32 0.25 8.85
N ASP A 25 1.60 0.62 8.89
CA ASP A 25 2.11 1.54 9.91
C ASP A 25 1.49 2.93 9.79
N ARG A 26 1.13 3.34 8.59
CA ARG A 26 0.56 4.66 8.33
C ARG A 26 -0.96 4.70 8.31
N ALA A 27 -1.59 3.54 8.33
CA ALA A 27 -3.04 3.47 8.23
C ALA A 27 -3.70 3.99 9.51
N ASN A 28 -4.84 4.65 9.33
CA ASN A 28 -5.64 5.11 10.46
C ASN A 28 -6.47 3.92 11.01
N ILE A 29 -7.38 4.22 11.93
CA ILE A 29 -8.19 3.19 12.57
C ILE A 29 -9.06 2.42 11.57
N ASN A 30 -9.36 3.03 10.44
CA ASN A 30 -10.16 2.40 9.38
C ASN A 30 -9.32 1.64 8.38
N GLY A 31 -8.00 1.57 8.59
CA GLY A 31 -7.09 0.92 7.68
C GLY A 31 -6.78 1.73 6.43
N GLU A 32 -7.02 3.03 6.46
CA GLU A 32 -6.85 3.91 5.30
C GLU A 32 -5.62 4.79 5.41
N CYS A 33 -4.93 4.98 4.30
CA CYS A 33 -3.79 5.89 4.23
C CYS A 33 -3.65 6.44 2.80
N TRP A 34 -2.90 7.54 2.67
CA TRP A 34 -2.81 8.27 1.40
C TRP A 34 -1.38 8.64 0.98
N PRO A 35 -0.34 7.85 1.26
CA PRO A 35 1.00 8.24 0.82
C PRO A 35 1.12 8.16 -0.70
N ALA A 36 1.82 9.13 -1.29
CA ALA A 36 2.07 9.10 -2.73
C ALA A 36 3.10 8.02 -3.07
N ILE A 37 2.99 7.46 -4.27
CA ILE A 37 3.94 6.43 -4.72
C ILE A 37 5.40 6.92 -4.62
N PRO A 38 5.73 8.15 -5.07
CA PRO A 38 7.10 8.64 -4.90
C PRO A 38 7.56 8.68 -3.44
N THR A 39 6.64 9.01 -2.52
CA THR A 39 6.95 9.03 -1.10
C THR A 39 7.27 7.63 -0.57
N ILE A 40 6.45 6.65 -0.95
CA ILE A 40 6.68 5.26 -0.56
C ILE A 40 8.04 4.78 -1.08
N ALA A 41 8.30 5.06 -2.36
CA ALA A 41 9.55 4.65 -3.00
C ALA A 41 10.75 5.25 -2.29
N ARG A 42 10.69 6.54 -1.98
CA ARG A 42 11.78 7.23 -1.29
C ARG A 42 12.02 6.65 0.10
N ASP A 43 10.95 6.45 0.86
CA ASP A 43 11.06 5.99 2.25
C ASP A 43 11.55 4.54 2.32
N LEU A 44 11.16 3.71 1.36
CA LEU A 44 11.60 2.31 1.31
C LEU A 44 12.86 2.11 0.48
N LYS A 45 13.36 3.17 -0.15
CA LYS A 45 14.58 3.12 -0.98
C LYS A 45 14.46 2.12 -2.13
N ILE A 46 13.31 2.12 -2.78
CA ILE A 46 13.05 1.29 -3.96
C ILE A 46 12.50 2.17 -5.07
N SER A 47 12.46 1.65 -6.29
CA SER A 47 11.94 2.43 -7.41
C SER A 47 10.41 2.55 -7.35
N GLN A 48 9.88 3.56 -8.01
CA GLN A 48 8.44 3.72 -8.12
C GLN A 48 7.80 2.53 -8.85
N SER A 49 8.49 2.00 -9.86
CA SER A 49 8.02 0.81 -10.56
C SER A 49 7.87 -0.37 -9.62
N THR A 50 8.84 -0.54 -8.72
CA THR A 50 8.79 -1.61 -7.73
C THR A 50 7.60 -1.41 -6.78
N VAL A 51 7.33 -0.17 -6.37
CA VAL A 51 6.17 0.13 -5.54
C VAL A 51 4.87 -0.26 -6.26
N ARG A 52 4.75 0.10 -7.54
CA ARG A 52 3.55 -0.24 -8.31
C ARG A 52 3.36 -1.73 -8.43
N ARG A 53 4.43 -2.48 -8.66
CA ARG A 53 4.36 -3.94 -8.70
C ARG A 53 3.95 -4.53 -7.38
N ALA A 54 4.49 -3.98 -6.27
CA ALA A 54 4.12 -4.43 -4.94
C ALA A 54 2.64 -4.19 -4.67
N LEU A 55 2.13 -3.01 -5.05
CA LEU A 55 0.72 -2.71 -4.88
C LEU A 55 -0.16 -3.65 -5.69
N HIS A 56 0.27 -3.99 -6.90
CA HIS A 56 -0.44 -4.95 -7.74
C HIS A 56 -0.48 -6.33 -7.06
N ASP A 57 0.64 -6.77 -6.53
CA ASP A 57 0.73 -8.05 -5.82
C ASP A 57 -0.24 -8.09 -4.64
N LEU A 58 -0.29 -7.01 -3.87
CA LEU A 58 -1.15 -6.93 -2.70
C LEU A 58 -2.63 -6.91 -3.07
N ARG A 59 -2.98 -6.20 -4.14
CA ARG A 59 -4.37 -6.18 -4.63
C ARG A 59 -4.79 -7.54 -5.15
N LYS A 60 -3.89 -8.21 -5.85
CA LYS A 60 -4.15 -9.54 -6.38
C LYS A 60 -4.47 -10.54 -5.26
N GLU A 61 -3.78 -10.40 -4.13
CA GLU A 61 -3.99 -11.26 -2.96
C GLU A 61 -5.11 -10.76 -2.06
N LYS A 62 -5.80 -9.70 -2.46
CA LYS A 62 -6.91 -9.11 -1.72
C LYS A 62 -6.51 -8.61 -0.33
N LEU A 63 -5.25 -8.26 -0.17
CA LEU A 63 -4.74 -7.69 1.07
C LEU A 63 -4.86 -6.17 1.10
N LEU A 64 -5.08 -5.57 -0.07
CA LEU A 64 -5.11 -4.13 -0.22
C LEU A 64 -6.17 -3.77 -1.25
N THR A 65 -6.92 -2.72 -0.97
CA THR A 65 -7.82 -2.09 -1.93
C THR A 65 -7.33 -0.68 -2.17
N THR A 66 -7.38 -0.23 -3.41
CA THR A 66 -7.03 1.16 -3.74
C THR A 66 -8.23 1.85 -4.32
N GLU A 67 -8.36 3.14 -4.01
CA GLU A 67 -9.45 3.96 -4.52
C GLU A 67 -8.86 5.30 -4.94
N GLN A 68 -9.14 5.69 -6.17
CA GLN A 68 -8.66 6.96 -6.69
C GLN A 68 -9.72 8.03 -6.49
N ARG A 69 -9.33 9.14 -5.87
CA ARG A 69 -10.24 10.24 -5.60
C ARG A 69 -9.82 11.45 -6.42
N TYR A 70 -10.78 12.08 -7.07
CA TYR A 70 -10.56 13.25 -7.91
C TYR A 70 -11.09 14.49 -7.23
N ARG A 71 -10.38 15.61 -7.42
CA ARG A 71 -10.85 16.89 -6.95
C ARG A 71 -11.86 17.48 -7.92
N LYS A 72 -12.79 18.27 -7.41
CA LYS A 72 -13.87 18.85 -8.21
C LYS A 72 -13.37 19.73 -9.35
N ASN A 73 -12.28 20.43 -9.16
CA ASN A 73 -11.77 21.38 -10.14
C ASN A 73 -10.68 20.79 -11.04
N GLY A 74 -10.68 19.49 -11.21
CA GLY A 74 -9.74 18.83 -12.12
C GLY A 74 -8.30 18.76 -11.63
N GLY A 75 -8.07 19.01 -10.35
CA GLY A 75 -6.76 18.91 -9.77
C GLY A 75 -6.29 17.46 -9.66
N MET A 76 -5.08 17.29 -9.15
CA MET A 76 -4.48 15.97 -9.01
C MET A 76 -5.34 15.06 -8.14
N SER A 77 -5.51 13.83 -8.60
CA SER A 77 -6.20 12.82 -7.82
C SER A 77 -5.30 12.30 -6.71
N SER A 78 -5.90 11.95 -5.58
CA SER A 78 -5.21 11.26 -4.50
C SER A 78 -5.57 9.78 -4.55
N LEU A 79 -4.58 8.93 -4.34
CA LEU A 79 -4.81 7.50 -4.27
C LEU A 79 -4.91 7.10 -2.81
N MET A 80 -6.06 6.55 -2.44
CA MET A 80 -6.29 6.05 -1.09
C MET A 80 -6.02 4.55 -1.06
N TYR A 81 -5.29 4.11 -0.05
CA TYR A 81 -5.02 2.70 0.17
C TYR A 81 -5.80 2.23 1.38
N ARG A 82 -6.54 1.16 1.23
CA ARG A 82 -7.26 0.55 2.35
C ARG A 82 -6.70 -0.84 2.58
N ILE A 83 -6.20 -1.05 3.79
CA ILE A 83 -5.66 -2.35 4.18
C ILE A 83 -6.80 -3.22 4.67
N ASN A 84 -6.88 -4.41 4.12
CA ASN A 84 -7.87 -5.40 4.55
C ASN A 84 -7.31 -6.13 5.78
N MET A 85 -7.82 -5.74 6.93
CA MET A 85 -7.38 -6.29 8.21
C MET A 85 -8.29 -7.39 8.71
#